data_142b2456893ac48d93df04a0c71bf1d3
#
_entry.id   142b2456893ac48d93df04a0c71bf1d3
#
_cell.length_a   1.000
_cell.length_b   1.000
_cell.length_c   1.000
_cell.angle_alpha   90.00
_cell.angle_beta   90.00
_cell.angle_gamma   90.00
#
_symmetry.space_group_name_H-M   'P 1'
#
loop_
_entity.id
_entity.type
_entity.pdbx_description
1 polymer ?
#
loop_
_entity_poly.entity_id
_entity_poly.type
_entity_poly.pdbx_seq_one_letter_code
_entity_poly.pdbx_strand_id
1 'polypeptide(L)'
;MAPSVNGEVSANLKKLADKGLPEALEQALEKACLIIENSAKQNCPSNTGQLRQSITHEVDGSEGAVGTNVEYAPYVEIGTGIYSTQGDGRQTPWSYQDAKGEWHTTEGMPPQPYLKPALEENQNKVLDCFKDLL
;
A
#
# COMPACT_ATOMS: atom_id res chain seq x y z
N MET A 1 4.15 -22.02 -19.55
CA MET A 1 4.14 -23.46 -19.23
C MET A 1 3.67 -23.66 -17.80
N ALA A 2 2.70 -24.51 -17.61
CA ALA A 2 2.26 -24.83 -16.26
C ALA A 2 3.33 -25.68 -15.56
N PRO A 3 3.68 -25.39 -14.32
CA PRO A 3 4.58 -26.24 -13.58
C PRO A 3 3.98 -27.62 -13.36
N SER A 4 4.83 -28.61 -13.22
CA SER A 4 4.40 -29.94 -12.83
C SER A 4 3.83 -29.87 -11.41
N VAL A 5 2.62 -30.38 -11.20
CA VAL A 5 1.97 -30.40 -9.90
C VAL A 5 1.82 -31.85 -9.44
N ASN A 6 1.97 -32.06 -8.13
CA ASN A 6 1.70 -33.39 -7.56
C ASN A 6 0.19 -33.59 -7.41
N GLY A 7 -0.23 -34.82 -7.09
CA GLY A 7 -1.65 -35.16 -6.98
C GLY A 7 -2.41 -34.33 -5.94
N GLU A 8 -1.73 -33.95 -4.86
CA GLU A 8 -2.34 -33.12 -3.81
C GLU A 8 -2.63 -31.69 -4.30
N VAL A 9 -1.67 -31.08 -5.00
CA VAL A 9 -1.87 -29.73 -5.55
C VAL A 9 -2.96 -29.75 -6.62
N SER A 10 -2.97 -30.77 -7.48
CA SER A 10 -4.02 -30.92 -8.50
C SER A 10 -5.41 -31.07 -7.88
N ALA A 11 -5.54 -31.84 -6.80
CA ALA A 11 -6.81 -32.01 -6.10
C ALA A 11 -7.28 -30.71 -5.47
N ASN A 12 -6.37 -29.92 -4.88
CA ASN A 12 -6.68 -28.63 -4.29
C ASN A 12 -7.13 -27.62 -5.34
N LEU A 13 -6.47 -27.57 -6.49
CA LEU A 13 -6.86 -26.69 -7.59
C LEU A 13 -8.25 -27.03 -8.12
N LYS A 14 -8.54 -28.32 -8.29
CA LYS A 14 -9.86 -28.75 -8.72
C LYS A 14 -10.94 -28.38 -7.71
N LYS A 15 -10.65 -28.56 -6.42
CA LYS A 15 -11.55 -28.23 -5.33
C LYS A 15 -11.87 -26.75 -5.29
N LEU A 16 -10.86 -25.91 -5.52
CA LEU A 16 -11.04 -24.46 -5.59
C LEU A 16 -11.89 -24.06 -6.79
N ALA A 17 -11.65 -24.67 -7.95
CA ALA A 17 -12.44 -24.42 -9.15
C ALA A 17 -13.89 -24.82 -8.96
N ASP A 18 -14.14 -25.93 -8.30
CA ASP A 18 -15.50 -26.47 -8.07
C ASP A 18 -16.27 -25.71 -7.00
N LYS A 19 -15.56 -25.15 -5.99
CA LYS A 19 -16.19 -24.51 -4.82
C LYS A 19 -16.09 -22.99 -4.79
N GLY A 20 -15.67 -22.36 -5.89
CA GLY A 20 -15.63 -20.92 -5.98
C GLY A 20 -14.26 -20.34 -5.68
N LEU A 21 -13.27 -20.66 -6.53
CA LEU A 21 -11.96 -20.01 -6.49
C LEU A 21 -12.05 -18.49 -6.42
N PRO A 22 -12.96 -17.83 -7.18
CA PRO A 22 -13.06 -16.37 -7.07
C PRO A 22 -13.37 -15.87 -5.67
N GLU A 23 -14.24 -16.56 -4.94
CA GLU A 23 -14.58 -16.17 -3.57
C GLU A 23 -13.42 -16.42 -2.62
N ALA A 24 -12.73 -17.53 -2.73
CA ALA A 24 -11.55 -17.83 -1.91
C ALA A 24 -10.42 -16.84 -2.18
N LEU A 25 -10.21 -16.48 -3.44
CA LEU A 25 -9.22 -15.49 -3.84
C LEU A 25 -9.57 -14.11 -3.26
N GLU A 26 -10.82 -13.72 -3.35
CA GLU A 26 -11.30 -12.46 -2.81
C GLU A 26 -11.05 -12.36 -1.30
N GLN A 27 -11.34 -13.42 -0.56
CA GLN A 27 -11.08 -13.45 0.89
C GLN A 27 -9.59 -13.35 1.20
N ALA A 28 -8.75 -14.02 0.43
CA ALA A 28 -7.30 -13.96 0.60
C ALA A 28 -6.79 -12.54 0.32
N LEU A 29 -7.29 -11.89 -0.72
CA LEU A 29 -6.95 -10.51 -1.04
C LEU A 29 -7.40 -9.55 0.06
N GLU A 30 -8.58 -9.75 0.65
CA GLU A 30 -9.05 -8.94 1.78
C GLU A 30 -8.08 -9.02 2.95
N LYS A 31 -7.64 -10.22 3.31
CA LYS A 31 -6.67 -10.41 4.40
C LYS A 31 -5.34 -9.74 4.07
N ALA A 32 -4.84 -9.93 2.86
CA ALA A 32 -3.57 -9.35 2.42
C ALA A 32 -3.63 -7.83 2.45
N CYS A 33 -4.69 -7.25 1.90
CA CYS A 33 -4.86 -5.81 1.88
C CYS A 33 -4.99 -5.23 3.29
N LEU A 34 -5.67 -5.93 4.19
CA LEU A 34 -5.81 -5.49 5.57
C LEU A 34 -4.46 -5.46 6.30
N ILE A 35 -3.61 -6.45 6.05
CA ILE A 35 -2.26 -6.49 6.62
C ILE A 35 -1.46 -5.28 6.15
N ILE A 36 -1.49 -4.98 4.85
CA ILE A 36 -0.76 -3.85 4.27
C ILE A 36 -1.34 -2.52 4.79
N GLU A 37 -2.67 -2.40 4.82
CA GLU A 37 -3.35 -1.20 5.32
C GLU A 37 -2.94 -0.90 6.75
N ASN A 38 -2.98 -1.87 7.65
CA ASN A 38 -2.63 -1.69 9.04
C ASN A 38 -1.15 -1.31 9.20
N SER A 39 -0.27 -1.94 8.44
CA SER A 39 1.15 -1.61 8.45
C SER A 39 1.41 -0.19 7.95
N ALA A 40 0.73 0.20 6.86
CA ALA A 40 0.84 1.56 6.32
C ALA A 40 0.37 2.61 7.34
N LYS A 41 -0.72 2.33 8.05
CA LYS A 41 -1.21 3.22 9.09
C LYS A 41 -0.21 3.38 10.23
N GLN A 42 0.46 2.29 10.62
CA GLN A 42 1.49 2.33 11.64
C GLN A 42 2.72 3.12 11.20
N ASN A 43 3.08 3.02 9.92
CA ASN A 43 4.22 3.72 9.34
C ASN A 43 3.97 5.20 9.10
N CYS A 44 2.70 5.60 9.08
CA CYS A 44 2.31 6.97 8.77
C CYS A 44 2.82 7.94 9.84
N PRO A 45 3.33 9.12 9.48
CA PRO A 45 3.76 10.09 10.47
C PRO A 45 2.62 10.47 11.40
N SER A 46 2.93 10.66 12.68
CA SER A 46 1.92 10.89 13.72
C SER A 46 1.19 12.23 13.57
N ASN A 47 1.82 13.21 12.92
CA ASN A 47 1.21 14.52 12.69
C ASN A 47 0.28 14.54 11.47
N THR A 48 0.11 13.42 10.79
CA THR A 48 -0.76 13.29 9.61
C THR A 48 -1.95 12.38 9.91
N GLY A 49 -2.66 12.66 11.01
CA GLY A 49 -3.83 11.87 11.41
C GLY A 49 -4.86 11.72 10.31
N GLN A 50 -5.08 12.77 9.51
CA GLN A 50 -5.98 12.72 8.37
C GLN A 50 -5.52 11.69 7.34
N LEU A 51 -4.22 11.68 7.02
CA LEU A 51 -3.66 10.70 6.09
C LEU A 51 -3.83 9.28 6.62
N ARG A 52 -3.48 9.05 7.88
CA ARG A 52 -3.61 7.74 8.50
C ARG A 52 -5.03 7.21 8.43
N GLN A 53 -6.01 8.05 8.77
CA GLN A 53 -7.41 7.67 8.75
C GLN A 53 -7.95 7.42 7.35
N SER A 54 -7.35 8.06 6.35
CA SER A 54 -7.78 7.93 4.96
C SER A 54 -7.27 6.69 4.27
N ILE A 55 -6.25 6.01 4.83
CA ILE A 55 -5.71 4.80 4.23
C ILE A 55 -6.75 3.69 4.31
N THR A 56 -7.08 3.13 3.17
CA THR A 56 -8.11 2.10 3.04
C THR A 56 -7.69 1.10 1.98
N HIS A 57 -8.46 0.06 1.83
CA HIS A 57 -8.23 -0.93 0.80
C HIS A 57 -9.51 -1.25 0.06
N GLU A 58 -9.35 -1.75 -1.16
CA GLU A 58 -10.46 -2.21 -1.99
C GLU A 58 -10.05 -3.53 -2.63
N VAL A 59 -11.00 -4.44 -2.73
CA VAL A 59 -10.83 -5.70 -3.45
C VAL A 59 -11.91 -5.79 -4.51
N ASP A 60 -11.49 -5.99 -5.75
CA ASP A 60 -12.39 -6.13 -6.89
C ASP A 60 -11.97 -7.35 -7.70
N GLY A 61 -12.72 -8.43 -7.56
CA GLY A 61 -12.42 -9.67 -8.25
C GLY A 61 -11.06 -10.24 -7.86
N SER A 62 -10.11 -10.18 -8.78
CA SER A 62 -8.76 -10.72 -8.60
C SER A 62 -7.73 -9.64 -8.25
N GLU A 63 -8.16 -8.42 -8.00
CA GLU A 63 -7.26 -7.32 -7.69
C GLU A 63 -7.56 -6.71 -6.33
N GLY A 64 -6.51 -6.41 -5.58
CA GLY A 64 -6.60 -5.66 -4.34
C GLY A 64 -5.73 -4.42 -4.42
N ALA A 65 -6.16 -3.35 -3.79
CA ALA A 65 -5.41 -2.11 -3.73
C ALA A 65 -5.50 -1.50 -2.34
N VAL A 66 -4.40 -0.93 -1.89
CA VAL A 66 -4.31 -0.17 -0.63
C VAL A 66 -3.84 1.23 -0.98
N GLY A 67 -4.50 2.22 -0.46
CA GLY A 67 -4.14 3.60 -0.77
C GLY A 67 -4.99 4.62 -0.06
N THR A 68 -4.89 5.84 -0.53
CA THR A 68 -5.58 6.99 0.02
C THR A 68 -5.94 7.96 -1.09
N ASN A 69 -7.00 8.74 -0.87
CA ASN A 69 -7.40 9.81 -1.77
C ASN A 69 -6.99 11.20 -1.29
N VAL A 70 -6.19 11.28 -0.24
CA VAL A 70 -5.68 12.56 0.26
C VAL A 70 -4.67 13.13 -0.74
N GLU A 71 -4.84 14.39 -1.13
CA GLU A 71 -4.04 15.00 -2.20
C GLU A 71 -2.55 15.08 -1.89
N TYR A 72 -2.18 15.29 -0.63
CA TYR A 72 -0.78 15.40 -0.25
C TYR A 72 -0.09 14.04 0.00
N ALA A 73 -0.82 12.96 -0.08
CA ALA A 73 -0.28 11.62 0.24
C ALA A 73 0.97 11.23 -0.56
N PRO A 74 1.03 11.46 -1.90
CA PRO A 74 2.22 11.14 -2.65
C PRO A 74 3.46 11.88 -2.16
N TYR A 75 3.31 13.11 -1.72
CA TYR A 75 4.41 13.93 -1.26
C TYR A 75 4.98 13.45 0.07
N VAL A 76 4.14 12.87 0.93
CA VAL A 76 4.61 12.22 2.15
C VAL A 76 5.45 10.99 1.82
N GLU A 77 4.96 10.18 0.88
CA GLU A 77 5.63 8.93 0.49
C GLU A 77 7.00 9.18 -0.14
N ILE A 78 7.09 10.09 -1.09
CA ILE A 78 8.28 10.30 -1.91
C ILE A 78 9.11 11.54 -1.56
N GLY A 79 8.59 12.40 -0.66
CA GLY A 79 9.25 13.67 -0.33
C GLY A 79 8.91 14.75 -1.34
N THR A 80 9.37 15.97 -1.06
CA THR A 80 9.13 17.13 -1.90
C THR A 80 10.41 17.95 -2.08
N GLY A 81 10.42 18.83 -3.09
CA GLY A 81 11.52 19.69 -3.35
C GLY A 81 12.79 18.93 -3.68
N ILE A 82 13.91 19.36 -3.10
CA ILE A 82 15.21 18.70 -3.33
C ILE A 82 15.26 17.28 -2.78
N TYR A 83 14.32 16.93 -1.92
CA TYR A 83 14.26 15.60 -1.29
C TYR A 83 13.42 14.58 -2.04
N SER A 84 12.74 14.97 -3.12
CA SER A 84 11.88 14.06 -3.87
C SER A 84 12.68 12.90 -4.43
N THR A 85 12.25 11.67 -4.12
CA THR A 85 12.90 10.45 -4.60
C THR A 85 12.70 10.23 -6.09
N GLN A 86 11.72 10.91 -6.69
CA GLN A 86 11.45 10.85 -8.13
C GLN A 86 12.34 11.80 -8.95
N GLY A 87 13.07 12.68 -8.27
CA GLY A 87 13.96 13.63 -8.94
C GLY A 87 13.26 14.77 -9.67
N ASP A 88 11.95 14.88 -9.53
CA ASP A 88 11.12 15.87 -10.21
C ASP A 88 10.68 17.00 -9.30
N GLY A 89 11.21 17.06 -8.09
CA GLY A 89 10.88 18.08 -7.13
C GLY A 89 11.54 19.42 -7.48
N ARG A 90 10.93 20.49 -6.96
CA ARG A 90 11.46 21.84 -7.15
C ARG A 90 12.84 21.98 -6.48
N GLN A 91 13.81 22.48 -7.21
CA GLN A 91 15.20 22.59 -6.74
C GLN A 91 15.50 23.93 -6.04
N THR A 92 14.59 24.90 -6.13
CA THR A 92 14.76 26.21 -5.50
C THR A 92 13.80 26.33 -4.32
N PRO A 93 14.21 27.03 -3.23
CA PRO A 93 13.33 27.26 -2.10
C PRO A 93 12.05 28.01 -2.53
N TRP A 94 10.97 27.76 -1.80
CA TRP A 94 9.72 28.50 -2.02
C TRP A 94 9.08 28.84 -0.68
N SER A 95 8.16 29.80 -0.71
CA SER A 95 7.43 30.23 0.46
C SER A 95 5.99 29.76 0.37
N TYR A 96 5.42 29.40 1.50
CA TYR A 96 4.02 29.02 1.61
C TYR A 96 3.41 29.62 2.88
N GLN A 97 2.11 29.72 2.90
CA GLN A 97 1.36 30.22 4.04
C GLN A 97 0.65 29.07 4.74
N ASP A 98 0.82 28.97 6.05
CA ASP A 98 0.17 27.92 6.83
C ASP A 98 -1.30 28.27 7.13
N ALA A 99 -1.98 27.37 7.85
CA ALA A 99 -3.40 27.56 8.19
C ALA A 99 -3.64 28.77 9.09
N LYS A 100 -2.62 29.23 9.79
CA LYS A 100 -2.71 30.42 10.65
C LYS A 100 -2.36 31.72 9.93
N GLY A 101 -2.01 31.63 8.65
CA GLY A 101 -1.63 32.79 7.85
C GLY A 101 -0.17 33.17 7.96
N GLU A 102 0.65 32.38 8.63
CA GLU A 102 2.09 32.63 8.76
C GLU A 102 2.85 32.11 7.53
N TRP A 103 3.83 32.91 7.07
CA TRP A 103 4.65 32.54 5.93
C TRP A 103 5.88 31.75 6.36
N HIS A 104 6.17 30.69 5.60
CA HIS A 104 7.32 29.84 5.81
C HIS A 104 8.06 29.65 4.50
N THR A 105 9.38 29.48 4.59
CA THR A 105 10.21 29.14 3.43
C THR A 105 10.73 27.72 3.59
N THR A 106 10.70 26.94 2.51
CA THR A 106 11.12 25.55 2.54
C THR A 106 11.87 25.17 1.28
N GLU A 107 12.74 24.19 1.37
CA GLU A 107 13.37 23.53 0.23
C GLU A 107 12.69 22.20 -0.08
N GLY A 108 11.72 21.81 0.72
CA GLY A 108 11.01 20.56 0.61
C GLY A 108 11.05 19.78 1.92
N MET A 109 10.47 18.60 1.90
CA MET A 109 10.45 17.67 3.02
C MET A 109 11.07 16.34 2.62
N PRO A 110 11.90 15.73 3.47
CA PRO A 110 12.37 14.37 3.23
C PRO A 110 11.19 13.40 3.12
N PRO A 111 11.34 12.32 2.35
CA PRO A 111 10.29 11.32 2.28
C PRO A 111 10.06 10.66 3.63
N GLN A 112 8.80 10.36 3.93
CA GLN A 112 8.38 9.60 5.10
C GLN A 112 7.50 8.47 4.60
N PRO A 113 8.08 7.43 3.97
CA PRO A 113 7.32 6.40 3.29
C PRO A 113 6.51 5.56 4.26
N TYR A 114 5.28 5.27 3.89
CA TYR A 114 4.37 4.46 4.69
C TYR A 114 3.78 3.29 3.89
N LEU A 115 3.57 3.45 2.58
CA LEU A 115 3.06 2.37 1.73
C LEU A 115 4.15 1.41 1.28
N LYS A 116 5.27 1.94 0.79
CA LYS A 116 6.35 1.09 0.30
C LYS A 116 6.91 0.16 1.38
N PRO A 117 7.25 0.64 2.60
CA PRO A 117 7.67 -0.26 3.66
C PRO A 117 6.58 -1.25 4.06
N ALA A 118 5.31 -0.84 4.08
CA ALA A 118 4.21 -1.72 4.41
C ALA A 118 4.16 -2.91 3.45
N LEU A 119 4.34 -2.65 2.16
CA LEU A 119 4.34 -3.69 1.15
C LEU A 119 5.59 -4.58 1.27
N GLU A 120 6.77 -3.97 1.38
CA GLU A 120 8.05 -4.70 1.40
C GLU A 120 8.22 -5.55 2.66
N GLU A 121 7.85 -5.03 3.82
CA GLU A 121 8.05 -5.71 5.10
C GLU A 121 7.06 -6.84 5.33
N ASN A 122 5.92 -6.83 4.64
CA ASN A 122 4.85 -7.79 4.87
C ASN A 122 4.69 -8.80 3.72
N GLN A 123 5.67 -8.91 2.82
CA GLN A 123 5.59 -9.82 1.68
C GLN A 123 5.29 -11.26 2.09
N ASN A 124 5.97 -11.76 3.12
CA ASN A 124 5.76 -13.13 3.59
C ASN A 124 4.37 -13.33 4.19
N LYS A 125 3.88 -12.35 4.94
CA LYS A 125 2.54 -12.39 5.53
C LYS A 125 1.46 -12.36 4.44
N VAL A 126 1.69 -11.56 3.40
CA VAL A 126 0.78 -11.47 2.26
C VAL A 126 0.76 -12.81 1.51
N LEU A 127 1.93 -13.39 1.25
CA LEU A 127 2.02 -14.69 0.59
C LEU A 127 1.31 -15.78 1.40
N ASP A 128 1.41 -15.74 2.72
CA ASP A 128 0.73 -16.71 3.59
C ASP A 128 -0.79 -16.64 3.46
N CYS A 129 -1.35 -15.48 3.11
CA CYS A 129 -2.78 -15.33 2.88
C CYS A 129 -3.27 -16.19 1.71
N PHE A 130 -2.39 -16.49 0.76
CA PHE A 130 -2.72 -17.28 -0.43
C PHE A 130 -2.27 -18.73 -0.34
N LYS A 131 -1.62 -19.09 0.74
CA LYS A 131 -1.02 -20.41 0.91
C LYS A 131 -2.05 -21.54 0.80
N ASP A 132 -3.23 -21.34 1.36
CA ASP A 132 -4.28 -22.35 1.36
C ASP A 132 -4.99 -22.48 0.01
N LEU A 133 -4.68 -21.60 -0.95
CA LEU A 133 -5.20 -21.68 -2.31
C LEU A 133 -4.37 -22.58 -3.21
N LEU A 134 -3.23 -23.00 -2.74
CA LEU A 134 -2.30 -23.87 -3.49
C LEU A 134 -2.20 -25.29 -2.84
#